data_8a401571ebde713f69b305c7d4bbee54
#
_entry.id   8a401571ebde713f69b305c7d4bbee54
#
_cell.length_a   1.000
_cell.length_b   1.000
_cell.length_c   1.000
_cell.angle_alpha   90.00
_cell.angle_beta   90.00
_cell.angle_gamma   90.00
#
_symmetry.space_group_name_H-M   'P 1'
#
loop_
_entity.id
_entity.type
_entity.pdbx_description
1 polymer ?
#
loop_
_entity_poly.entity_id
_entity_poly.type
_entity_poly.pdbx_seq_one_letter_code
_entity_poly.pdbx_strand_id
1 'polypeptide(L)'
;MAGEVSDEELMTRIREGDEEAFRVLIERHQDRVYGTVARMMGGAGPEAEEVAQDIFLRVWRSAGTYRAEGKLTTWLMTVVRNLVFTRAGQRKRRKDIDGEDRVDEETGESLMESHPDGSTPTPLANLAYADLAKAVEEACRELPENQRMVVHLRQYEGMEFEEIAKITGMSLTAVKALMFRARESLKKKLSGYLTASK
;
A
#
# COMPACT_ATOMS: atom_id res chain seq x y z
N MET A 1 3.57 34.73 1.10
CA MET A 1 3.54 33.32 0.70
C MET A 1 2.30 32.73 1.32
N ALA A 2 1.30 32.34 0.52
CA ALA A 2 0.12 31.63 1.03
C ALA A 2 0.63 30.29 1.59
N GLY A 3 0.38 30.03 2.88
CA GLY A 3 0.74 28.75 3.50
C GLY A 3 0.02 27.63 2.77
N GLU A 4 0.67 26.47 2.63
CA GLU A 4 0.06 25.29 2.05
C GLU A 4 -1.14 24.88 2.90
N VAL A 5 -2.32 24.76 2.26
CA VAL A 5 -3.57 24.38 2.93
C VAL A 5 -3.39 22.99 3.56
N SER A 6 -3.73 22.84 4.84
CA SER A 6 -3.59 21.57 5.55
C SER A 6 -4.61 20.53 5.08
N ASP A 7 -4.29 19.25 5.25
CA ASP A 7 -5.21 18.15 4.92
C ASP A 7 -6.53 18.23 5.72
N GLU A 8 -6.48 18.73 6.94
CA GLU A 8 -7.67 18.92 7.79
C GLU A 8 -8.58 20.01 7.24
N GLU A 9 -7.99 21.10 6.75
CA GLU A 9 -8.72 22.19 6.11
C GLU A 9 -9.32 21.73 4.77
N LEU A 10 -8.56 20.99 3.95
CA LEU A 10 -9.08 20.37 2.74
C LEU A 10 -10.29 19.48 3.04
N MET A 11 -10.20 18.61 4.04
CA MET A 11 -11.32 17.72 4.43
C MET A 11 -12.54 18.48 4.93
N THR A 12 -12.34 19.62 5.59
CA THR A 12 -13.44 20.50 6.02
C THR A 12 -14.17 21.07 4.81
N ARG A 13 -13.45 21.60 3.83
CA ARG A 13 -14.00 22.14 2.59
C ARG A 13 -14.67 21.06 1.73
N ILE A 14 -14.07 19.87 1.65
CA ILE A 14 -14.64 18.72 0.92
C ILE A 14 -15.98 18.30 1.53
N ARG A 15 -16.11 18.32 2.84
CA ARG A 15 -17.38 18.06 3.54
C ARG A 15 -18.48 19.05 3.15
N GLU A 16 -18.11 20.29 2.79
CA GLU A 16 -18.99 21.36 2.31
C GLU A 16 -19.25 21.29 0.80
N GLY A 17 -18.67 20.31 0.11
CA GLY A 17 -18.86 20.08 -1.33
C GLY A 17 -17.86 20.81 -2.23
N ASP A 18 -16.72 21.26 -1.69
CA ASP A 18 -15.69 21.95 -2.46
C ASP A 18 -14.87 20.95 -3.32
N GLU A 19 -15.18 20.93 -4.63
CA GLU A 19 -14.52 20.06 -5.61
C GLU A 19 -13.05 20.44 -5.82
N GLU A 20 -12.68 21.72 -5.69
CA GLU A 20 -11.30 22.17 -5.84
C GLU A 20 -10.43 21.68 -4.67
N ALA A 21 -10.93 21.74 -3.44
CA ALA A 21 -10.26 21.15 -2.28
C ALA A 21 -10.07 19.63 -2.45
N PHE A 22 -11.07 18.97 -3.06
CA PHE A 22 -10.96 17.54 -3.35
C PHE A 22 -9.90 17.23 -4.42
N ARG A 23 -9.82 18.02 -5.48
CA ARG A 23 -8.78 17.89 -6.50
C ARG A 23 -7.38 18.02 -5.88
N VAL A 24 -7.16 19.03 -5.03
CA VAL A 24 -5.89 19.22 -4.31
C VAL A 24 -5.56 18.02 -3.42
N LEU A 25 -6.55 17.46 -2.72
CA LEU A 25 -6.37 16.27 -1.89
C LEU A 25 -5.95 15.05 -2.73
N ILE A 26 -6.59 14.83 -3.88
CA ILE A 26 -6.22 13.76 -4.81
C ILE A 26 -4.77 13.94 -5.26
N GLU A 27 -4.41 15.10 -5.78
CA GLU A 27 -3.04 15.40 -6.26
C GLU A 27 -1.98 15.12 -5.20
N ARG A 28 -2.27 15.42 -3.94
CA ARG A 28 -1.35 15.20 -2.81
C ARG A 28 -1.19 13.74 -2.42
N HIS A 29 -2.25 12.93 -2.56
CA HIS A 29 -2.29 11.57 -2.01
C HIS A 29 -2.41 10.47 -3.05
N GLN A 30 -2.58 10.75 -4.35
CA GLN A 30 -2.83 9.75 -5.40
C GLN A 30 -1.70 8.71 -5.49
N ASP A 31 -0.44 9.13 -5.47
CA ASP A 31 0.70 8.23 -5.60
C ASP A 31 0.80 7.26 -4.42
N ARG A 32 0.53 7.76 -3.22
CA ARG A 32 0.45 6.95 -2.00
C ARG A 32 -0.67 5.93 -2.06
N VAL A 33 -1.87 6.35 -2.45
CA VAL A 33 -3.05 5.48 -2.57
C VAL A 33 -2.82 4.45 -3.65
N TYR A 34 -2.43 4.86 -4.85
CA TYR A 34 -2.18 3.97 -5.97
C TYR A 34 -1.06 2.98 -5.66
N GLY A 35 0.07 3.45 -5.15
CA GLY A 35 1.20 2.59 -4.76
C GLY A 35 0.82 1.54 -3.71
N THR A 36 -0.01 1.92 -2.72
CA THR A 36 -0.53 0.96 -1.73
C THR A 36 -1.43 -0.08 -2.39
N VAL A 37 -2.38 0.36 -3.22
CA VAL A 37 -3.31 -0.53 -3.94
C VAL A 37 -2.55 -1.50 -4.83
N ALA A 38 -1.64 -1.01 -5.67
CA ALA A 38 -0.85 -1.82 -6.57
C ALA A 38 -0.06 -2.91 -5.83
N ARG A 39 0.64 -2.56 -4.73
CA ARG A 39 1.38 -3.54 -3.91
C ARG A 39 0.46 -4.56 -3.25
N MET A 40 -0.74 -4.16 -2.85
CA MET A 40 -1.70 -5.08 -2.21
C MET A 40 -2.42 -5.99 -3.22
N MET A 41 -2.60 -5.54 -4.45
CA MET A 41 -3.29 -6.31 -5.51
C MET A 41 -2.36 -7.15 -6.38
N GLY A 42 -1.06 -7.06 -6.16
CA GLY A 42 -0.05 -7.89 -6.84
C GLY A 42 0.58 -7.22 -8.05
N GLY A 43 0.34 -5.94 -8.31
CA GLY A 43 0.99 -5.17 -9.37
C GLY A 43 0.24 -3.90 -9.74
N ALA A 44 0.90 -3.05 -10.52
CA ALA A 44 0.30 -1.92 -11.19
C ALA A 44 -0.57 -2.40 -12.37
N GLY A 45 -1.64 -1.68 -12.68
CA GLY A 45 -2.49 -2.00 -13.83
C GLY A 45 -3.91 -1.44 -13.70
N PRO A 46 -4.77 -1.70 -14.69
CA PRO A 46 -6.12 -1.13 -14.77
C PRO A 46 -6.98 -1.44 -13.53
N GLU A 47 -6.86 -2.64 -12.97
CA GLU A 47 -7.61 -3.01 -11.75
C GLU A 47 -7.16 -2.18 -10.54
N ALA A 48 -5.86 -1.93 -10.41
CA ALA A 48 -5.33 -1.08 -9.33
C ALA A 48 -5.76 0.39 -9.50
N GLU A 49 -5.82 0.88 -10.74
CA GLU A 49 -6.32 2.22 -11.06
C GLU A 49 -7.81 2.37 -10.70
N GLU A 50 -8.64 1.41 -11.10
CA GLU A 50 -10.06 1.38 -10.77
C GLU A 50 -10.28 1.42 -9.24
N VAL A 51 -9.53 0.59 -8.51
CA VAL A 51 -9.63 0.55 -7.04
C VAL A 51 -9.15 1.85 -6.41
N ALA A 52 -8.09 2.47 -6.93
CA ALA A 52 -7.62 3.78 -6.45
C ALA A 52 -8.67 4.88 -6.68
N GLN A 53 -9.34 4.89 -7.84
CA GLN A 53 -10.45 5.80 -8.12
C GLN A 53 -11.62 5.56 -7.17
N ASP A 54 -12.03 4.32 -6.94
CA ASP A 54 -13.09 3.95 -6.00
C ASP A 54 -12.76 4.40 -4.57
N ILE A 55 -11.50 4.37 -4.16
CA ILE A 55 -11.04 4.88 -2.86
C ILE A 55 -11.31 6.38 -2.76
N PHE A 56 -10.93 7.19 -3.75
CA PHE A 56 -11.18 8.63 -3.73
C PHE A 56 -12.66 8.96 -3.79
N LEU A 57 -13.47 8.24 -4.57
CA LEU A 57 -14.91 8.39 -4.55
C LEU A 57 -15.49 8.07 -3.14
N ARG A 58 -14.94 7.08 -2.46
CA ARG A 58 -15.34 6.77 -1.08
C ARG A 58 -14.89 7.85 -0.10
N VAL A 59 -13.69 8.43 -0.27
CA VAL A 59 -13.21 9.59 0.50
C VAL A 59 -14.19 10.75 0.37
N TRP A 60 -14.58 11.13 -0.85
CA TRP A 60 -15.58 12.16 -1.11
C TRP A 60 -16.89 11.91 -0.36
N ARG A 61 -17.47 10.72 -0.55
CA ARG A 61 -18.75 10.34 0.06
C ARG A 61 -18.70 10.27 1.59
N SER A 62 -17.57 9.92 2.15
CA SER A 62 -17.38 9.72 3.59
C SER A 62 -16.69 10.90 4.30
N ALA A 63 -16.44 12.00 3.60
CA ALA A 63 -15.80 13.18 4.17
C ALA A 63 -16.51 13.70 5.45
N GLY A 64 -17.84 13.59 5.50
CA GLY A 64 -18.64 13.92 6.68
C GLY A 64 -18.37 13.06 7.91
N THR A 65 -17.78 11.89 7.75
CA THR A 65 -17.41 10.97 8.85
C THR A 65 -15.98 11.17 9.35
N TYR A 66 -15.17 11.92 8.62
CA TYR A 66 -13.82 12.25 9.04
C TYR A 66 -13.85 13.05 10.34
N ARG A 67 -13.01 12.69 11.28
CA ARG A 67 -12.76 13.41 12.53
C ARG A 67 -11.29 13.76 12.58
N ALA A 68 -10.98 15.03 12.82
CA ALA A 68 -9.59 15.52 12.93
C ALA A 68 -8.93 15.09 14.27
N GLU A 69 -9.16 13.86 14.71
CA GLU A 69 -8.60 13.29 15.95
C GLU A 69 -7.24 12.60 15.72
N GLY A 70 -6.68 12.72 14.51
CA GLY A 70 -5.42 12.11 14.12
C GLY A 70 -5.01 12.46 12.69
N LYS A 71 -3.91 11.90 12.24
CA LYS A 71 -3.42 12.16 10.88
C LYS A 71 -4.44 11.70 9.83
N LEU A 72 -4.72 12.53 8.82
CA LEU A 72 -5.55 12.14 7.68
C LEU A 72 -5.05 10.83 7.05
N THR A 73 -3.73 10.65 6.94
CA THR A 73 -3.12 9.45 6.37
C THR A 73 -3.56 8.17 7.05
N THR A 74 -3.75 8.16 8.38
CA THR A 74 -4.26 6.99 9.12
C THR A 74 -5.71 6.67 8.73
N TRP A 75 -6.56 7.70 8.62
CA TRP A 75 -7.95 7.52 8.18
C TRP A 75 -8.01 7.08 6.71
N LEU A 76 -7.23 7.71 5.84
CA LEU A 76 -7.15 7.37 4.42
C LEU A 76 -6.69 5.91 4.21
N MET A 77 -5.64 5.48 4.90
CA MET A 77 -5.17 4.09 4.83
C MET A 77 -6.19 3.09 5.40
N THR A 78 -7.06 3.51 6.31
CA THR A 78 -8.20 2.69 6.74
C THR A 78 -9.21 2.49 5.60
N VAL A 79 -9.50 3.54 4.83
CA VAL A 79 -10.36 3.46 3.64
C VAL A 79 -9.75 2.55 2.60
N VAL A 80 -8.45 2.73 2.30
CA VAL A 80 -7.67 1.89 1.36
C VAL A 80 -7.74 0.42 1.76
N ARG A 81 -7.37 0.12 3.00
CA ARG A 81 -7.38 -1.25 3.53
C ARG A 81 -8.75 -1.91 3.39
N ASN A 82 -9.81 -1.21 3.77
CA ASN A 82 -11.15 -1.77 3.73
C ASN A 82 -11.59 -2.11 2.31
N LEU A 83 -11.29 -1.27 1.33
CA LEU A 83 -11.66 -1.52 -0.06
C LEU A 83 -10.82 -2.64 -0.68
N VAL A 84 -9.51 -2.63 -0.49
CA VAL A 84 -8.60 -3.66 -1.00
C VAL A 84 -8.99 -5.05 -0.47
N PHE A 85 -9.25 -5.20 0.83
CA PHE A 85 -9.68 -6.48 1.40
C PHE A 85 -11.07 -6.92 0.92
N THR A 86 -11.97 -5.98 0.67
CA THR A 86 -13.27 -6.29 0.06
C THR A 86 -13.11 -6.84 -1.36
N ARG A 87 -12.26 -6.21 -2.18
CA ARG A 87 -11.96 -6.66 -3.55
C ARG A 87 -11.26 -8.01 -3.57
N ALA A 88 -10.26 -8.22 -2.71
CA ALA A 88 -9.57 -9.50 -2.57
C ALA A 88 -10.54 -10.64 -2.17
N GLY A 89 -11.43 -10.39 -1.23
CA GLY A 89 -12.46 -11.37 -0.85
C GLY A 89 -13.48 -11.66 -1.96
N GLN A 90 -13.81 -10.67 -2.81
CA GLN A 90 -14.66 -10.88 -3.99
C GLN A 90 -13.94 -11.71 -5.06
N ARG A 91 -12.66 -11.40 -5.32
CA ARG A 91 -11.82 -12.14 -6.28
C ARG A 91 -11.69 -13.61 -5.89
N LYS A 92 -11.44 -13.88 -4.60
CA LYS A 92 -11.38 -15.25 -4.08
C LYS A 92 -12.70 -16.00 -4.30
N ARG A 93 -13.83 -15.37 -3.97
CA ARG A 93 -15.16 -16.00 -4.18
C ARG A 93 -15.48 -16.27 -5.66
N ARG A 94 -15.06 -15.40 -6.58
CA ARG A 94 -15.21 -15.64 -8.02
C ARG A 94 -14.39 -16.84 -8.47
N LYS A 95 -13.10 -16.91 -8.06
CA LYS A 95 -12.25 -18.08 -8.36
C LYS A 95 -12.85 -19.40 -7.83
N ASP A 96 -13.41 -19.38 -6.63
CA ASP A 96 -14.05 -20.58 -6.03
C ASP A 96 -15.33 -21.01 -6.80
N ILE A 97 -16.03 -20.09 -7.47
CA ILE A 97 -17.25 -20.36 -8.25
C ILE A 97 -16.91 -20.81 -9.68
N ASP A 98 -15.93 -20.17 -10.32
CA ASP A 98 -15.61 -20.40 -11.74
C ASP A 98 -14.70 -21.62 -11.96
N GLY A 99 -14.14 -22.23 -10.91
CA GLY A 99 -13.34 -23.47 -10.97
C GLY A 99 -12.10 -23.40 -11.86
N GLU A 100 -11.70 -22.21 -12.28
CA GLU A 100 -10.55 -21.97 -13.15
C GLU A 100 -9.34 -21.50 -12.35
N ASP A 101 -8.30 -22.36 -12.29
CA ASP A 101 -6.92 -21.97 -12.00
C ASP A 101 -6.38 -21.13 -13.18
N ARG A 102 -6.87 -19.90 -13.33
CA ARG A 102 -6.19 -18.93 -14.18
C ARG A 102 -4.99 -18.40 -13.42
N VAL A 103 -3.83 -18.83 -13.86
CA VAL A 103 -2.57 -18.15 -13.58
C VAL A 103 -2.66 -16.79 -14.29
N ASP A 104 -2.98 -15.74 -13.54
CA ASP A 104 -2.92 -14.38 -14.07
C ASP A 104 -1.44 -14.01 -14.28
N GLU A 105 -0.94 -14.25 -15.49
CA GLU A 105 0.26 -13.62 -16.03
C GLU A 105 -0.04 -12.14 -16.33
N GLU A 106 -0.22 -11.33 -15.30
CA GLU A 106 -0.08 -9.89 -15.44
C GLU A 106 1.30 -9.49 -14.92
N THR A 107 2.21 -9.34 -15.85
CA THR A 107 3.48 -8.65 -15.68
C THR A 107 3.21 -7.17 -15.41
N GLY A 108 2.88 -6.85 -14.15
CA GLY A 108 2.82 -5.48 -13.70
C GLY A 108 4.23 -4.90 -13.63
N GLU A 109 4.44 -3.75 -14.25
CA GLU A 109 5.69 -3.01 -14.15
C GLU A 109 6.05 -2.75 -12.67
N SER A 110 7.31 -2.98 -12.34
CA SER A 110 7.85 -2.78 -10.98
C SER A 110 7.80 -1.30 -10.61
N LEU A 111 6.95 -0.95 -9.65
CA LEU A 111 6.89 0.39 -9.06
C LEU A 111 7.98 0.58 -7.99
N MET A 112 9.23 0.29 -8.34
CA MET A 112 10.34 0.67 -7.47
C MET A 112 10.96 1.98 -7.93
N GLU A 113 10.42 3.09 -7.47
CA GLU A 113 11.25 4.27 -7.24
C GLU A 113 12.09 3.99 -5.98
N SER A 114 13.28 3.43 -6.19
CA SER A 114 14.30 3.40 -5.17
C SER A 114 14.82 4.83 -5.03
N HIS A 115 14.71 5.41 -3.85
CA HIS A 115 15.49 6.60 -3.52
C HIS A 115 16.94 6.14 -3.33
N PRO A 116 17.86 6.49 -4.21
CA PRO A 116 19.26 6.16 -4.01
C PRO A 116 19.85 7.09 -2.96
N ASP A 117 20.32 6.51 -1.89
CA ASP A 117 21.29 7.17 -1.03
C ASP A 117 22.54 7.47 -1.86
N GLY A 118 23.07 8.67 -1.74
CA GLY A 118 23.99 9.34 -2.69
C GLY A 118 25.37 8.74 -2.94
N SER A 119 25.48 7.46 -3.24
CA SER A 119 26.66 6.87 -3.85
C SER A 119 26.28 6.32 -5.22
N THR A 120 26.97 6.78 -6.29
CA THR A 120 26.79 6.28 -7.65
C THR A 120 27.21 4.81 -7.72
N PRO A 121 26.25 3.86 -7.75
CA PRO A 121 26.59 2.46 -7.85
C PRO A 121 27.12 2.15 -9.26
N THR A 122 28.06 1.22 -9.37
CA THR A 122 28.52 0.71 -10.68
C THR A 122 27.36 0.05 -11.43
N PRO A 123 27.37 -0.01 -12.78
CA PRO A 123 26.31 -0.65 -13.56
C PRO A 123 25.99 -2.09 -13.12
N LEU A 124 27.00 -2.85 -12.68
CA LEU A 124 26.84 -4.21 -12.16
C LEU A 124 26.14 -4.22 -10.78
N ALA A 125 26.43 -3.25 -9.92
CA ALA A 125 25.75 -3.09 -8.64
C ALA A 125 24.29 -2.70 -8.85
N ASN A 126 23.99 -1.81 -9.81
CA ASN A 126 22.60 -1.44 -10.16
C ASN A 126 21.77 -2.64 -10.61
N LEU A 127 22.35 -3.54 -11.43
CA LEU A 127 21.67 -4.76 -11.86
C LEU A 127 21.37 -5.69 -10.67
N ALA A 128 22.37 -5.91 -9.80
CA ALA A 128 22.18 -6.74 -8.60
C ALA A 128 21.13 -6.15 -7.62
N TYR A 129 21.10 -4.83 -7.48
CA TYR A 129 20.06 -4.15 -6.71
C TYR A 129 18.67 -4.29 -7.33
N ALA A 130 18.54 -4.19 -8.64
CA ALA A 130 17.27 -4.38 -9.34
C ALA A 130 16.74 -5.81 -9.19
N ASP A 131 17.61 -6.82 -9.32
CA ASP A 131 17.25 -8.22 -9.12
C ASP A 131 16.81 -8.50 -7.68
N LEU A 132 17.53 -7.96 -6.69
CA LEU A 132 17.16 -8.08 -5.28
C LEU A 132 15.82 -7.40 -4.99
N ALA A 133 15.61 -6.21 -5.55
CA ALA A 133 14.39 -5.46 -5.40
C ALA A 133 13.18 -6.24 -5.93
N LYS A 134 13.31 -6.82 -7.13
CA LYS A 134 12.29 -7.67 -7.74
C LYS A 134 12.01 -8.91 -6.89
N ALA A 135 13.05 -9.58 -6.39
CA ALA A 135 12.90 -10.74 -5.51
C ALA A 135 12.18 -10.39 -4.19
N VAL A 136 12.47 -9.22 -3.61
CA VAL A 136 11.78 -8.73 -2.41
C VAL A 136 10.30 -8.47 -2.72
N GLU A 137 9.99 -7.85 -3.85
CA GLU A 137 8.62 -7.59 -4.26
C GLU A 137 7.82 -8.89 -4.47
N GLU A 138 8.39 -9.86 -5.16
CA GLU A 138 7.79 -11.20 -5.33
C GLU A 138 7.57 -11.90 -3.99
N ALA A 139 8.57 -11.89 -3.12
CA ALA A 139 8.45 -12.46 -1.79
C ALA A 139 7.35 -11.78 -0.96
N CYS A 140 7.18 -10.46 -1.10
CA CYS A 140 6.10 -9.71 -0.45
C CYS A 140 4.72 -10.07 -1.02
N ARG A 141 4.59 -10.28 -2.34
CA ARG A 141 3.33 -10.69 -2.98
C ARG A 141 2.81 -12.03 -2.45
N GLU A 142 3.71 -12.95 -2.11
CA GLU A 142 3.36 -14.26 -1.58
C GLU A 142 3.01 -14.25 -0.08
N LEU A 143 3.17 -13.13 0.62
CA LEU A 143 2.74 -13.02 2.01
C LEU A 143 1.20 -13.06 2.10
N PRO A 144 0.64 -13.69 3.16
CA PRO A 144 -0.77 -13.53 3.48
C PRO A 144 -1.16 -12.05 3.56
N GLU A 145 -2.35 -11.70 3.09
CA GLU A 145 -2.81 -10.30 2.93
C GLU A 145 -2.58 -9.43 4.18
N ASN A 146 -2.90 -9.93 5.37
CA ASN A 146 -2.68 -9.19 6.62
C ASN A 146 -1.19 -8.96 6.92
N GLN A 147 -0.32 -9.91 6.60
CA GLN A 147 1.12 -9.74 6.77
C GLN A 147 1.66 -8.73 5.77
N ARG A 148 1.25 -8.82 4.50
CA ARG A 148 1.63 -7.89 3.44
C ARG A 148 1.20 -6.47 3.78
N MET A 149 -0.03 -6.26 4.26
CA MET A 149 -0.52 -4.96 4.69
C MET A 149 0.31 -4.38 5.84
N VAL A 150 0.61 -5.15 6.88
CA VAL A 150 1.42 -4.69 8.02
C VAL A 150 2.83 -4.31 7.58
N VAL A 151 3.46 -5.13 6.71
CA VAL A 151 4.78 -4.82 6.13
C VAL A 151 4.72 -3.53 5.31
N HIS A 152 3.72 -3.38 4.44
CA HIS A 152 3.57 -2.20 3.61
C HIS A 152 3.44 -0.93 4.46
N LEU A 153 2.49 -0.90 5.39
CA LEU A 153 2.26 0.27 6.26
C LEU A 153 3.49 0.63 7.10
N ARG A 154 4.27 -0.35 7.54
CA ARG A 154 5.48 -0.10 8.33
C ARG A 154 6.66 0.37 7.49
N GLN A 155 6.93 -0.29 6.33
CA GLN A 155 8.16 -0.09 5.55
C GLN A 155 8.03 1.03 4.52
N TYR A 156 6.87 1.15 3.87
CA TYR A 156 6.68 2.14 2.81
C TYR A 156 5.95 3.40 3.31
N GLU A 157 5.02 3.24 4.25
CA GLU A 157 4.27 4.37 4.81
C GLU A 157 4.90 4.94 6.08
N GLY A 158 5.92 4.26 6.65
CA GLY A 158 6.61 4.70 7.87
C GLY A 158 5.75 4.74 9.13
N MET A 159 4.60 4.04 9.12
CA MET A 159 3.63 4.12 10.21
C MET A 159 4.08 3.36 11.45
N GLU A 160 3.74 3.88 12.63
CA GLU A 160 3.99 3.22 13.89
C GLU A 160 2.99 2.07 14.13
N PHE A 161 3.37 1.08 14.95
CA PHE A 161 2.53 -0.10 15.17
C PHE A 161 1.15 0.24 15.76
N GLU A 162 1.06 1.31 16.53
CA GLU A 162 -0.18 1.83 17.09
C GLU A 162 -1.10 2.40 16.01
N GLU A 163 -0.55 3.08 15.00
CA GLU A 163 -1.29 3.56 13.83
C GLU A 163 -1.77 2.38 12.98
N ILE A 164 -0.88 1.40 12.73
CA ILE A 164 -1.23 0.18 11.99
C ILE A 164 -2.33 -0.61 12.70
N ALA A 165 -2.30 -0.69 14.04
CA ALA A 165 -3.35 -1.33 14.82
C ALA A 165 -4.71 -0.66 14.61
N LYS A 166 -4.76 0.69 14.57
CA LYS A 166 -5.98 1.46 14.26
C LYS A 166 -6.48 1.18 12.85
N ILE A 167 -5.59 1.21 11.85
CA ILE A 167 -5.94 0.96 10.44
C ILE A 167 -6.50 -0.45 10.23
N THR A 168 -5.85 -1.44 10.85
CA THR A 168 -6.22 -2.86 10.67
C THR A 168 -7.37 -3.31 11.57
N GLY A 169 -7.70 -2.54 12.61
CA GLY A 169 -8.66 -2.95 13.64
C GLY A 169 -8.16 -4.09 14.52
N MET A 170 -6.85 -4.32 14.56
CA MET A 170 -6.22 -5.41 15.33
C MET A 170 -5.58 -4.88 16.60
N SER A 171 -5.34 -5.77 17.57
CA SER A 171 -4.55 -5.41 18.75
C SER A 171 -3.08 -5.16 18.37
N LEU A 172 -2.39 -4.31 19.13
CA LEU A 172 -0.96 -4.02 18.96
C LEU A 172 -0.12 -5.31 18.99
N THR A 173 -0.46 -6.24 19.87
CA THR A 173 0.20 -7.55 19.96
C THR A 173 0.03 -8.37 18.69
N ALA A 174 -1.19 -8.37 18.10
CA ALA A 174 -1.46 -9.07 16.85
C ALA A 174 -0.66 -8.46 15.68
N VAL A 175 -0.59 -7.13 15.58
CA VAL A 175 0.20 -6.44 14.54
C VAL A 175 1.69 -6.78 14.67
N LYS A 176 2.26 -6.74 15.87
CA LYS A 176 3.66 -7.12 16.13
C LYS A 176 3.92 -8.59 15.77
N ALA A 177 2.98 -9.50 16.09
CA ALA A 177 3.09 -10.91 15.72
C ALA A 177 3.02 -11.13 14.20
N LEU A 178 2.16 -10.39 13.47
CA LEU A 178 2.11 -10.43 12.01
C LEU A 178 3.42 -9.95 11.38
N MET A 179 3.98 -8.84 11.88
CA MET A 179 5.26 -8.32 11.40
C MET A 179 6.40 -9.33 11.63
N PHE A 180 6.43 -9.97 12.80
CA PHE A 180 7.43 -11.03 13.09
C PHE A 180 7.31 -12.18 12.09
N ARG A 181 6.11 -12.73 11.88
CA ARG A 181 5.88 -13.82 10.92
C ARG A 181 6.22 -13.43 9.49
N ALA A 182 5.88 -12.22 9.09
CA ALA A 182 6.23 -11.70 7.76
C ALA A 182 7.75 -11.64 7.57
N ARG A 183 8.50 -11.12 8.55
CA ARG A 183 9.97 -11.08 8.52
C ARG A 183 10.60 -12.48 8.41
N GLU A 184 10.11 -13.45 9.18
CA GLU A 184 10.58 -14.83 9.09
C GLU A 184 10.31 -15.45 7.71
N SER A 185 9.11 -15.22 7.15
CA SER A 185 8.76 -15.68 5.80
C SER A 185 9.66 -15.05 4.72
N LEU A 186 9.87 -13.73 4.78
CA LEU A 186 10.73 -13.00 3.85
C LEU A 186 12.18 -13.45 3.96
N LYS A 187 12.71 -13.60 5.19
CA LYS A 187 14.07 -14.09 5.43
C LYS A 187 14.30 -15.48 4.81
N LYS A 188 13.33 -16.39 4.96
CA LYS A 188 13.40 -17.74 4.37
C LYS A 188 13.41 -17.68 2.85
N LYS A 189 12.54 -16.84 2.23
CA LYS A 189 12.45 -16.72 0.77
C LYS A 189 13.68 -16.05 0.16
N LEU A 190 14.24 -15.06 0.84
CA LEU A 190 15.40 -14.28 0.37
C LEU A 190 16.75 -14.86 0.80
N SER A 191 16.77 -16.01 1.46
CA SER A 191 18.03 -16.62 1.97
C SER A 191 19.09 -16.83 0.88
N GLY A 192 18.67 -17.20 -0.35
CA GLY A 192 19.57 -17.36 -1.49
C GLY A 192 20.28 -16.05 -1.87
N TYR A 193 19.62 -14.91 -1.77
CA TYR A 193 20.20 -13.60 -2.07
C TYR A 193 21.11 -13.09 -0.93
N LEU A 194 20.78 -13.44 0.33
CA LEU A 194 21.58 -13.04 1.50
C LEU A 194 22.90 -13.81 1.62
N THR A 195 23.00 -15.00 1.03
CA THR A 195 24.23 -15.80 1.02
C THR A 195 25.16 -15.47 -0.15
N ALA A 196 24.65 -14.90 -1.23
CA ALA A 196 25.45 -14.51 -2.41
C ALA A 196 26.22 -13.18 -2.21
N SER A 197 25.96 -12.44 -1.13
CA SER A 197 26.61 -11.15 -0.80
C SER A 197 27.72 -11.26 0.23
N LYS A 198 28.30 -12.46 0.43
CA LYS A 198 29.50 -12.65 1.28
C LYS A 198 30.70 -12.98 0.38
#